data_72a5a6e2b1b137afa7ffef1974f6a2b8
#
_entry.id   72a5a6e2b1b137afa7ffef1974f6a2b8
#
_cell.length_a   1.000
_cell.length_b   1.000
_cell.length_c   1.000
_cell.angle_alpha   90.00
_cell.angle_beta   90.00
_cell.angle_gamma   90.00
#
_symmetry.space_group_name_H-M   'P 1'
#
loop_
_entity.id
_entity.type
_entity.pdbx_description
1 polymer ?
#
loop_
_entity_poly.entity_id
_entity_poly.type
_entity_poly.pdbx_seq_one_letter_code
_entity_poly.pdbx_strand_id
1 'polypeptide(L)'
;CVLRGCGGVVLLVGARCVLLVCAELLLLVGARFVLLGGGWFILLGGGSYGTDDEAPFLVNLKGLWNVLNAARQRGIGRVVHVGSCQVEHPHGVFFDAHVRRPDGSLYAVTKRLQEEMCRQFHDAFGLAVVVLRPCSIVDSRLGIGKNRMPLAGGWNTGWVCRHDLAEACRLATQGEGSEFEVLHAAGTREADALCNVARTRLVLNMEFRGDLDQYR
;
A
#
# COMPACT_ATOMS: atom_id res chain seq x y z
N CYS A 1 -1.20 -14.07 -20.76
CA CYS A 1 -0.52 -13.25 -21.76
C CYS A 1 0.33 -12.21 -21.04
N VAL A 2 1.63 -12.27 -21.20
CA VAL A 2 2.57 -11.33 -20.59
C VAL A 2 2.92 -10.29 -21.65
N LEU A 3 2.49 -9.06 -21.44
CA LEU A 3 2.98 -7.93 -22.23
C LEU A 3 4.12 -7.25 -21.44
N ARG A 4 5.35 -7.40 -21.93
CA ARG A 4 6.50 -6.62 -21.48
C ARG A 4 6.47 -5.27 -22.18
N GLY A 5 6.27 -4.22 -21.41
CA GLY A 5 6.54 -2.86 -21.81
C GLY A 5 7.19 -2.13 -20.62
N CYS A 6 8.40 -1.67 -20.84
CA CYS A 6 9.19 -0.75 -20.02
C CYS A 6 8.86 -0.68 -18.53
N GLY A 7 9.47 -1.56 -17.71
CA GLY A 7 9.73 -1.30 -16.28
C GLY A 7 8.59 -1.55 -15.29
N GLY A 8 7.47 -2.15 -15.66
CA GLY A 8 6.36 -2.44 -14.75
C GLY A 8 6.17 -3.94 -14.52
N VAL A 9 6.01 -4.35 -13.26
CA VAL A 9 5.56 -5.71 -12.90
C VAL A 9 4.04 -5.73 -12.95
N VAL A 10 3.47 -6.48 -13.90
CA VAL A 10 2.03 -6.78 -13.97
C VAL A 10 1.79 -8.09 -13.23
N LEU A 11 1.04 -8.05 -12.14
CA LEU A 11 0.55 -9.26 -11.48
C LEU A 11 -0.80 -9.63 -12.11
N LEU A 12 -0.83 -10.71 -12.91
CA LEU A 12 -2.06 -11.28 -13.44
C LEU A 12 -2.63 -12.28 -12.44
N VAL A 13 -3.79 -11.99 -11.86
CA VAL A 13 -4.59 -12.95 -11.09
C VAL A 13 -5.99 -13.03 -11.70
N GLY A 14 -6.27 -14.15 -12.38
CA GLY A 14 -7.61 -14.52 -12.83
C GLY A 14 -8.03 -13.91 -14.18
N ALA A 15 -8.76 -14.70 -14.97
CA ALA A 15 -9.18 -14.41 -16.34
C ALA A 15 -10.29 -13.36 -16.43
N ARG A 16 -9.97 -12.09 -16.25
CA ARG A 16 -10.77 -10.95 -16.75
C ARG A 16 -9.84 -9.79 -17.05
N CYS A 17 -10.07 -9.13 -18.17
CA CYS A 17 -9.21 -8.14 -18.80
C CYS A 17 -8.61 -7.11 -17.85
N VAL A 18 -7.28 -7.05 -17.83
CA VAL A 18 -6.52 -5.91 -17.32
C VAL A 18 -6.52 -4.85 -18.40
N LEU A 19 -7.18 -3.74 -18.18
CA LEU A 19 -7.08 -2.58 -19.05
C LEU A 19 -5.89 -1.75 -18.61
N LEU A 20 -4.78 -1.81 -19.35
CA LEU A 20 -3.69 -0.84 -19.27
C LEU A 20 -4.24 0.52 -19.72
N VAL A 21 -4.57 1.39 -18.78
CA VAL A 21 -4.79 2.79 -19.11
C VAL A 21 -3.46 3.40 -19.45
N CYS A 22 -3.39 3.90 -20.68
CA CYS A 22 -2.26 4.53 -21.36
C CYS A 22 -1.05 4.87 -20.51
N ALA A 23 0.04 4.20 -20.81
CA ALA A 23 1.37 4.41 -20.24
C ALA A 23 1.85 5.87 -20.32
N GLU A 24 1.33 6.68 -21.22
CA GLU A 24 1.76 8.06 -21.45
C GLU A 24 1.36 9.03 -20.33
N LEU A 25 0.23 8.81 -19.63
CA LEU A 25 -0.14 9.66 -18.48
C LEU A 25 0.53 9.19 -17.16
N LEU A 26 1.06 7.99 -17.14
CA LEU A 26 1.67 7.33 -15.98
C LEU A 26 3.19 7.45 -15.95
N LEU A 27 3.84 7.65 -17.10
CA LEU A 27 5.30 7.74 -17.22
C LEU A 27 5.88 9.04 -16.62
N LEU A 28 5.07 10.09 -16.46
CA LEU A 28 5.54 11.37 -15.90
C LEU A 28 5.67 11.37 -14.37
N VAL A 29 5.21 10.35 -13.65
CA VAL A 29 5.02 10.50 -12.19
C VAL A 29 5.60 9.36 -11.34
N GLY A 30 6.35 8.40 -11.87
CA GLY A 30 7.02 7.36 -11.07
C GLY A 30 6.11 6.50 -10.16
N ALA A 31 4.80 6.66 -10.25
CA ALA A 31 3.82 5.92 -9.48
C ALA A 31 3.53 4.56 -10.13
N ARG A 32 3.48 3.50 -9.34
CA ARG A 32 3.14 2.15 -9.80
C ARG A 32 1.68 1.88 -9.51
N PHE A 33 0.91 1.58 -10.56
CA PHE A 33 -0.50 1.28 -10.46
C PHE A 33 -0.79 -0.13 -10.96
N VAL A 34 -1.75 -0.79 -10.33
CA VAL A 34 -2.35 -2.02 -10.84
C VAL A 34 -3.83 -1.78 -11.00
N LEU A 35 -4.31 -1.86 -12.24
CA LEU A 35 -5.72 -1.79 -12.59
C LEU A 35 -6.27 -3.20 -12.68
N LEU A 36 -7.30 -3.49 -11.90
CA LEU A 36 -8.07 -4.72 -12.02
C LEU A 36 -9.43 -4.37 -12.61
N GLY A 37 -9.78 -4.97 -13.74
CA GLY A 37 -11.09 -4.78 -14.35
C GLY A 37 -12.21 -5.22 -13.41
N GLY A 38 -13.34 -4.48 -13.41
CA GLY A 38 -14.51 -4.81 -12.58
C GLY A 38 -14.81 -3.81 -11.47
N GLY A 39 -14.31 -2.57 -11.57
CA GLY A 39 -14.68 -1.48 -10.66
C GLY A 39 -13.72 -1.21 -9.51
N TRP A 40 -12.46 -1.66 -9.58
CA TRP A 40 -11.49 -1.48 -8.49
C TRP A 40 -10.12 -1.01 -8.95
N PHE A 41 -9.40 -0.29 -8.06
CA PHE A 41 -8.00 0.11 -8.25
C PHE A 41 -7.14 -0.26 -7.05
N ILE A 42 -5.88 -0.67 -7.30
CA ILE A 42 -4.84 -0.73 -6.30
C ILE A 42 -3.79 0.33 -6.63
N LEU A 43 -3.54 1.21 -5.68
CA LEU A 43 -2.58 2.30 -5.79
C LEU A 43 -1.32 1.97 -4.99
N LEU A 44 -0.23 1.73 -5.70
CA LEU A 44 1.10 1.57 -5.13
C LEU A 44 1.90 2.83 -5.45
N GLY A 45 1.93 3.78 -4.56
CA GLY A 45 2.62 5.05 -4.82
C GLY A 45 3.47 5.52 -3.65
N GLY A 46 4.60 6.12 -3.98
CA GLY A 46 5.45 6.80 -3.04
C GLY A 46 6.81 6.14 -2.80
N GLY A 47 7.83 6.96 -2.82
CA GLY A 47 9.22 6.62 -2.51
C GLY A 47 9.90 7.80 -1.83
N SER A 48 11.13 7.61 -1.38
CA SER A 48 12.03 8.71 -1.06
C SER A 48 12.72 9.17 -2.33
N TYR A 49 12.77 10.47 -2.56
CA TYR A 49 13.25 11.07 -3.81
C TYR A 49 14.59 11.82 -3.64
N GLY A 50 15.43 11.38 -2.71
CA GLY A 50 16.71 12.00 -2.45
C GLY A 50 16.56 13.42 -1.90
N THR A 51 17.18 14.38 -2.57
CA THR A 51 17.16 15.81 -2.21
C THR A 51 16.12 16.63 -2.99
N ASP A 52 15.32 15.99 -3.83
CA ASP A 52 14.25 16.67 -4.59
C ASP A 52 13.00 16.81 -3.74
N ASP A 53 12.71 18.01 -3.28
CA ASP A 53 11.58 18.32 -2.42
C ASP A 53 10.25 18.43 -3.18
N GLU A 54 10.27 18.64 -4.49
CA GLU A 54 9.05 18.75 -5.31
C GLU A 54 8.51 17.40 -5.75
N ALA A 55 9.39 16.46 -6.10
CA ALA A 55 8.99 15.17 -6.63
C ALA A 55 8.02 14.40 -5.71
N PRO A 56 8.19 14.37 -4.38
CA PRO A 56 7.20 13.75 -3.49
C PRO A 56 5.81 14.36 -3.60
N PHE A 57 5.67 15.67 -3.74
CA PHE A 57 4.37 16.31 -3.90
C PHE A 57 3.74 15.98 -5.25
N LEU A 58 4.52 16.04 -6.31
CA LEU A 58 4.03 15.71 -7.65
C LEU A 58 3.63 14.25 -7.76
N VAL A 59 4.47 13.33 -7.29
CA VAL A 59 4.23 11.90 -7.40
C VAL A 59 3.20 11.42 -6.39
N ASN A 60 3.39 11.74 -5.11
CA ASN A 60 2.55 11.19 -4.05
C ASN A 60 1.19 11.89 -3.99
N LEU A 61 1.12 13.20 -4.17
CA LEU A 61 -0.13 13.93 -4.00
C LEU A 61 -0.82 14.20 -5.34
N LYS A 62 -0.16 14.87 -6.28
CA LYS A 62 -0.78 15.15 -7.58
C LYS A 62 -1.11 13.87 -8.34
N GLY A 63 -0.21 12.88 -8.30
CA GLY A 63 -0.44 11.56 -8.90
C GLY A 63 -1.64 10.84 -8.28
N LEU A 64 -1.73 10.80 -6.95
CA LEU A 64 -2.86 10.19 -6.26
C LEU A 64 -4.18 10.91 -6.58
N TRP A 65 -4.19 12.25 -6.52
CA TRP A 65 -5.38 13.03 -6.87
C TRP A 65 -5.88 12.71 -8.28
N ASN A 66 -4.99 12.64 -9.27
CA ASN A 66 -5.35 12.31 -10.65
C ASN A 66 -6.03 10.94 -10.73
N VAL A 67 -5.52 9.95 -10.00
CA VAL A 67 -6.06 8.58 -10.01
C VAL A 67 -7.40 8.50 -9.29
N LEU A 68 -7.54 9.10 -8.11
CA LEU A 68 -8.81 9.14 -7.38
C LEU A 68 -9.89 9.86 -8.20
N ASN A 69 -9.54 10.97 -8.83
CA ASN A 69 -10.47 11.70 -9.70
C ASN A 69 -10.86 10.87 -10.94
N ALA A 70 -9.91 10.18 -11.57
CA ALA A 70 -10.21 9.28 -12.68
C ALA A 70 -11.09 8.10 -12.25
N ALA A 71 -10.83 7.52 -11.07
CA ALA A 71 -11.66 6.46 -10.49
C ALA A 71 -13.10 6.93 -10.31
N ARG A 72 -13.27 8.10 -9.67
CA ARG A 72 -14.58 8.73 -9.49
C ARG A 72 -15.31 8.95 -10.83
N GLN A 73 -14.64 9.60 -11.80
CA GLN A 73 -15.24 9.89 -13.10
C GLN A 73 -15.66 8.65 -13.89
N ARG A 74 -15.01 7.52 -13.65
CA ARG A 74 -15.29 6.25 -14.31
C ARG A 74 -16.23 5.33 -13.52
N GLY A 75 -16.78 5.80 -12.42
CA GLY A 75 -17.69 5.01 -11.60
C GLY A 75 -17.03 3.81 -10.93
N ILE A 76 -15.71 3.91 -10.65
CA ILE A 76 -15.02 2.89 -9.89
C ILE A 76 -15.54 2.93 -8.45
N GLY A 77 -16.11 1.81 -7.99
CA GLY A 77 -16.74 1.74 -6.67
C GLY A 77 -15.77 1.67 -5.51
N ARG A 78 -14.54 1.13 -5.71
CA ARG A 78 -13.59 0.89 -4.63
C ARG A 78 -12.14 1.10 -5.07
N VAL A 79 -11.34 1.68 -4.15
CA VAL A 79 -9.91 1.90 -4.31
C VAL A 79 -9.17 1.27 -3.13
N VAL A 80 -8.08 0.57 -3.40
CA VAL A 80 -7.12 0.13 -2.38
C VAL A 80 -5.87 0.99 -2.49
N HIS A 81 -5.57 1.75 -1.44
CA HIS A 81 -4.38 2.59 -1.37
C HIS A 81 -3.32 1.94 -0.48
N VAL A 82 -2.12 1.73 -1.00
CA VAL A 82 -0.99 1.27 -0.19
C VAL A 82 -0.29 2.49 0.41
N GLY A 83 -0.62 2.77 1.65
CA GLY A 83 -0.06 3.83 2.47
C GLY A 83 1.29 3.44 3.09
N SER A 84 1.48 3.77 4.36
CA SER A 84 2.67 3.43 5.14
C SER A 84 2.37 3.49 6.64
N CYS A 85 2.99 2.62 7.42
CA CYS A 85 2.96 2.73 8.88
C CYS A 85 3.62 4.02 9.40
N GLN A 86 4.49 4.67 8.62
CA GLN A 86 5.13 5.95 8.98
C GLN A 86 4.14 7.12 9.13
N VAL A 87 2.89 6.93 8.78
CA VAL A 87 1.81 7.87 9.13
C VAL A 87 1.68 8.01 10.65
N GLU A 88 1.92 6.94 11.40
CA GLU A 88 1.82 6.90 12.87
C GLU A 88 3.16 6.62 13.56
N HIS A 89 4.03 5.83 12.95
CA HIS A 89 5.30 5.38 13.52
C HIS A 89 6.49 5.98 12.77
N PRO A 90 7.55 6.44 13.45
CA PRO A 90 8.80 6.82 12.79
C PRO A 90 9.42 5.64 12.06
N HIS A 91 10.27 5.93 11.08
CA HIS A 91 10.96 4.89 10.32
C HIS A 91 11.76 3.94 11.22
N GLY A 92 11.50 2.64 11.07
CA GLY A 92 12.20 1.59 11.83
C GLY A 92 11.87 1.50 13.32
N VAL A 93 10.96 2.33 13.81
CA VAL A 93 10.55 2.34 15.22
C VAL A 93 9.07 2.01 15.33
N PHE A 94 8.76 0.92 16.03
CA PHE A 94 7.40 0.55 16.40
C PHE A 94 7.18 0.81 17.87
N PHE A 95 6.01 1.28 18.21
CA PHE A 95 5.53 1.45 19.58
C PHE A 95 4.03 1.18 19.62
N ASP A 96 3.46 1.21 20.81
CA ASP A 96 2.05 0.95 21.04
C ASP A 96 1.17 1.66 20.01
N ALA A 97 0.25 0.92 19.39
CA ALA A 97 -0.67 1.40 18.38
C ALA A 97 -1.55 2.58 18.84
N HIS A 98 -1.70 2.76 20.15
CA HIS A 98 -2.43 3.88 20.75
C HIS A 98 -1.59 5.18 20.83
N VAL A 99 -0.28 5.09 20.61
CA VAL A 99 0.63 6.23 20.69
C VAL A 99 1.01 6.68 19.29
N ARG A 100 0.45 7.80 18.85
CA ARG A 100 0.83 8.41 17.59
C ARG A 100 2.07 9.28 17.77
N ARG A 101 3.16 8.88 17.09
CA ARG A 101 4.41 9.67 17.00
C ARG A 101 4.87 9.77 15.56
N PRO A 102 4.14 10.52 14.71
CA PRO A 102 4.49 10.60 13.30
C PRO A 102 5.85 11.27 13.13
N ASP A 103 6.68 10.76 12.22
CA ASP A 103 7.90 11.46 11.85
C ASP A 103 7.60 12.67 10.95
N GLY A 104 8.52 13.65 10.92
CA GLY A 104 8.42 14.86 10.13
C GLY A 104 9.05 14.75 8.75
N SER A 105 9.52 13.57 8.33
CA SER A 105 10.10 13.37 7.01
C SER A 105 9.09 13.69 5.91
N LEU A 106 9.58 14.21 4.79
CA LEU A 106 8.75 14.54 3.64
C LEU A 106 7.97 13.33 3.14
N TYR A 107 8.58 12.13 3.20
CA TYR A 107 7.90 10.89 2.90
C TYR A 107 6.69 10.66 3.82
N ALA A 108 6.87 10.71 5.13
CA ALA A 108 5.80 10.48 6.09
C ALA A 108 4.72 11.56 6.02
N VAL A 109 5.10 12.83 5.81
CA VAL A 109 4.17 13.94 5.60
C VAL A 109 3.32 13.68 4.37
N THR A 110 3.91 13.37 3.23
CA THR A 110 3.14 13.12 2.00
C THR A 110 2.27 11.87 2.11
N LYS A 111 2.70 10.83 2.85
CA LYS A 111 1.87 9.64 3.12
C LYS A 111 0.64 9.97 3.96
N ARG A 112 0.76 10.84 4.98
CA ARG A 112 -0.40 11.33 5.75
C ARG A 112 -1.37 12.13 4.88
N LEU A 113 -0.84 13.00 4.02
CA LEU A 113 -1.65 13.78 3.10
C LEU A 113 -2.35 12.89 2.05
N GLN A 114 -1.74 11.78 1.64
CA GLN A 114 -2.38 10.80 0.78
C GLN A 114 -3.60 10.15 1.44
N GLU A 115 -3.47 9.74 2.69
CA GLU A 115 -4.60 9.15 3.44
C GLU A 115 -5.73 10.15 3.64
N GLU A 116 -5.39 11.40 3.97
CA GLU A 116 -6.39 12.47 4.08
C GLU A 116 -7.08 12.72 2.74
N MET A 117 -6.35 12.74 1.64
CA MET A 117 -6.93 12.86 0.30
C MET A 117 -7.90 11.71 0.00
N CYS A 118 -7.54 10.48 0.35
CA CYS A 118 -8.41 9.32 0.22
C CYS A 118 -9.71 9.50 1.02
N ARG A 119 -9.59 10.00 2.27
CA ARG A 119 -10.75 10.29 3.11
C ARG A 119 -11.65 11.35 2.49
N GLN A 120 -11.08 12.45 2.00
CA GLN A 120 -11.85 13.51 1.35
C GLN A 120 -12.60 13.01 0.10
N PHE A 121 -12.01 12.11 -0.67
CA PHE A 121 -12.71 11.49 -1.80
C PHE A 121 -13.83 10.55 -1.36
N HIS A 122 -13.62 9.82 -0.27
CA HIS A 122 -14.69 9.02 0.35
C HIS A 122 -15.84 9.90 0.81
N ASP A 123 -15.55 10.92 1.64
CA ASP A 123 -16.55 11.77 2.27
C ASP A 123 -17.35 12.58 1.23
N ALA A 124 -16.66 13.09 0.20
CA ALA A 124 -17.28 13.95 -0.80
C ALA A 124 -18.02 13.19 -1.91
N PHE A 125 -17.57 11.97 -2.24
CA PHE A 125 -18.05 11.27 -3.44
C PHE A 125 -18.55 9.84 -3.16
N GLY A 126 -18.48 9.37 -1.92
CA GLY A 126 -18.88 8.00 -1.57
C GLY A 126 -17.94 6.91 -2.13
N LEU A 127 -16.70 7.28 -2.54
CA LEU A 127 -15.73 6.31 -3.04
C LEU A 127 -15.28 5.41 -1.89
N ALA A 128 -15.52 4.11 -1.96
CA ALA A 128 -15.00 3.18 -0.96
C ALA A 128 -13.47 3.12 -1.05
N VAL A 129 -12.79 3.27 0.08
CA VAL A 129 -11.31 3.24 0.13
C VAL A 129 -10.84 2.35 1.26
N VAL A 130 -9.94 1.41 0.93
CA VAL A 130 -9.16 0.67 1.93
C VAL A 130 -7.71 1.13 1.85
N VAL A 131 -7.21 1.70 2.93
CA VAL A 131 -5.80 2.06 3.08
C VAL A 131 -5.07 0.92 3.79
N LEU A 132 -4.09 0.33 3.13
CA LEU A 132 -3.18 -0.65 3.74
C LEU A 132 -1.89 0.07 4.16
N ARG A 133 -1.50 -0.04 5.43
CA ARG A 133 -0.28 0.54 6.00
C ARG A 133 0.79 -0.55 6.23
N PRO A 134 1.55 -0.96 5.19
CA PRO A 134 2.69 -1.82 5.42
C PRO A 134 3.81 -1.04 6.12
N CYS A 135 4.63 -1.77 6.89
CA CYS A 135 5.84 -1.18 7.46
C CYS A 135 7.07 -1.50 6.61
N SER A 136 7.59 -2.70 6.72
CA SER A 136 8.76 -3.14 5.98
C SER A 136 8.41 -4.36 5.14
N ILE A 137 8.27 -4.14 3.83
CA ILE A 137 7.90 -5.21 2.90
C ILE A 137 9.13 -6.04 2.57
N VAL A 138 9.03 -7.35 2.82
CA VAL A 138 10.10 -8.32 2.61
C VAL A 138 9.59 -9.53 1.83
N ASP A 139 10.50 -10.35 1.35
CA ASP A 139 10.19 -11.67 0.79
C ASP A 139 10.71 -12.76 1.72
N SER A 140 9.83 -13.36 2.51
CA SER A 140 10.20 -14.43 3.43
C SER A 140 10.60 -15.73 2.74
N ARG A 141 10.20 -15.94 1.49
CA ARG A 141 10.56 -17.14 0.72
C ARG A 141 11.97 -17.05 0.14
N LEU A 142 12.38 -15.84 -0.25
CA LEU A 142 13.71 -15.59 -0.82
C LEU A 142 14.72 -15.07 0.21
N GLY A 143 14.27 -14.77 1.44
CA GLY A 143 15.14 -14.22 2.49
C GLY A 143 15.67 -12.83 2.19
N ILE A 144 14.92 -12.02 1.45
CA ILE A 144 15.38 -10.70 1.01
C ILE A 144 14.39 -9.59 1.40
N GLY A 145 14.95 -8.44 1.76
CA GLY A 145 14.21 -7.22 2.05
C GLY A 145 14.41 -6.14 0.97
N LYS A 146 14.32 -4.88 1.41
CA LYS A 146 14.51 -3.71 0.56
C LYS A 146 15.86 -3.78 -0.16
N ASN A 147 15.88 -3.42 -1.44
CA ASN A 147 17.06 -3.46 -2.30
C ASN A 147 17.72 -4.85 -2.41
N ARG A 148 16.95 -5.92 -2.21
CA ARG A 148 17.41 -7.31 -2.21
C ARG A 148 18.45 -7.64 -1.13
N MET A 149 18.52 -6.84 -0.08
CA MET A 149 19.40 -7.12 1.06
C MET A 149 18.91 -8.37 1.81
N PRO A 150 19.81 -9.26 2.26
CA PRO A 150 19.45 -10.41 3.06
C PRO A 150 18.69 -10.01 4.33
N LEU A 151 17.73 -10.83 4.77
CA LEU A 151 17.00 -10.63 6.02
C LEU A 151 17.80 -11.08 7.23
N ALA A 152 18.73 -12.03 7.07
CA ALA A 152 19.55 -12.55 8.16
C ALA A 152 20.32 -11.43 8.89
N GLY A 153 20.16 -11.37 10.21
CA GLY A 153 20.82 -10.36 11.06
C GLY A 153 20.17 -8.98 11.08
N GLY A 154 18.99 -8.81 10.45
CA GLY A 154 18.31 -7.52 10.36
C GLY A 154 16.85 -7.56 10.83
N TRP A 155 16.54 -8.28 11.95
CA TRP A 155 15.17 -8.41 12.44
C TRP A 155 14.45 -7.06 12.61
N ASN A 156 13.22 -6.98 12.11
CA ASN A 156 12.35 -5.83 12.30
C ASN A 156 10.91 -6.29 12.57
N THR A 157 10.35 -5.84 13.68
CA THR A 157 8.99 -6.21 14.12
C THR A 157 7.89 -5.82 13.14
N GLY A 158 8.14 -4.88 12.26
CA GLY A 158 7.19 -4.46 11.25
C GLY A 158 7.32 -5.17 9.90
N TRP A 159 8.03 -6.26 9.81
CA TRP A 159 8.09 -7.01 8.56
C TRP A 159 6.71 -7.56 8.15
N VAL A 160 6.42 -7.44 6.86
CA VAL A 160 5.30 -8.11 6.20
C VAL A 160 5.81 -8.80 4.95
N CYS A 161 5.44 -10.07 4.78
CA CYS A 161 5.77 -10.78 3.55
C CYS A 161 5.01 -10.16 2.37
N ARG A 162 5.70 -9.91 1.26
CA ARG A 162 5.09 -9.35 0.04
C ARG A 162 3.90 -10.17 -0.48
N HIS A 163 3.90 -11.48 -0.22
CA HIS A 163 2.81 -12.37 -0.62
C HIS A 163 1.56 -12.12 0.24
N ASP A 164 1.74 -11.90 1.54
CA ASP A 164 0.63 -11.55 2.43
C ASP A 164 0.08 -10.16 2.12
N LEU A 165 0.95 -9.21 1.82
CA LEU A 165 0.52 -7.87 1.40
C LEU A 165 -0.25 -7.93 0.07
N ALA A 166 0.19 -8.74 -0.89
CA ALA A 166 -0.53 -8.94 -2.15
C ALA A 166 -1.90 -9.58 -1.93
N GLU A 167 -2.00 -10.54 -1.02
CA GLU A 167 -3.28 -11.14 -0.64
C GLU A 167 -4.18 -10.13 0.08
N ALA A 168 -3.64 -9.32 1.00
CA ALA A 168 -4.38 -8.23 1.63
C ALA A 168 -4.94 -7.24 0.58
N CYS A 169 -4.13 -6.85 -0.40
CA CYS A 169 -4.59 -6.01 -1.52
C CYS A 169 -5.75 -6.68 -2.28
N ARG A 170 -5.60 -7.97 -2.62
CA ARG A 170 -6.63 -8.72 -3.35
C ARG A 170 -7.94 -8.80 -2.56
N LEU A 171 -7.86 -9.13 -1.27
CA LEU A 171 -9.05 -9.23 -0.40
C LEU A 171 -9.70 -7.86 -0.18
N ALA A 172 -8.91 -6.81 0.00
CA ALA A 172 -9.41 -5.45 0.15
C ALA A 172 -10.23 -4.98 -1.07
N THR A 173 -9.96 -5.53 -2.26
CA THR A 173 -10.77 -5.21 -3.44
C THR A 173 -12.12 -5.94 -3.46
N GLN A 174 -12.30 -7.02 -2.71
CA GLN A 174 -13.49 -7.86 -2.75
C GLN A 174 -14.56 -7.47 -1.72
N GLY A 175 -14.27 -6.54 -0.82
CA GLY A 175 -15.22 -6.08 0.20
C GLY A 175 -16.48 -5.48 -0.42
N GLU A 176 -17.62 -5.64 0.24
CA GLU A 176 -18.88 -5.01 -0.10
C GLU A 176 -19.05 -3.70 0.70
N GLY A 177 -19.77 -2.73 0.13
CA GLY A 177 -20.09 -1.46 0.78
C GLY A 177 -19.18 -0.29 0.40
N SER A 178 -19.51 0.89 0.94
CA SER A 178 -18.86 2.18 0.69
C SER A 178 -18.06 2.64 1.91
N GLU A 179 -17.24 1.76 2.49
CA GLU A 179 -16.52 2.06 3.74
C GLU A 179 -15.16 2.72 3.47
N PHE A 180 -14.71 3.48 4.48
CA PHE A 180 -13.34 3.94 4.59
C PHE A 180 -12.64 3.16 5.71
N GLU A 181 -11.67 2.33 5.34
CA GLU A 181 -10.90 1.51 6.28
C GLU A 181 -9.41 1.81 6.20
N VAL A 182 -8.76 1.83 7.38
CA VAL A 182 -7.30 1.95 7.50
C VAL A 182 -6.78 0.74 8.25
N LEU A 183 -5.96 -0.06 7.58
CA LEU A 183 -5.54 -1.38 8.05
C LEU A 183 -4.01 -1.49 8.07
N HIS A 184 -3.44 -1.88 9.20
CA HIS A 184 -2.00 -2.17 9.31
C HIS A 184 -1.66 -3.53 8.70
N ALA A 185 -0.56 -3.60 7.97
CA ALA A 185 -0.05 -4.84 7.39
C ALA A 185 1.35 -5.14 7.94
N ALA A 186 1.41 -6.03 8.91
CA ALA A 186 2.64 -6.57 9.49
C ALA A 186 2.41 -8.02 9.89
N GLY A 187 3.39 -8.90 9.64
CA GLY A 187 3.23 -10.35 9.78
C GLY A 187 4.04 -10.97 10.91
N THR A 188 4.75 -10.19 11.71
CA THR A 188 5.48 -10.71 12.88
C THR A 188 4.54 -10.84 14.08
N ARG A 189 4.88 -11.72 15.01
CA ARG A 189 4.07 -11.91 16.24
C ARG A 189 4.05 -10.66 17.11
N GLU A 190 5.16 -9.94 17.17
CA GLU A 190 5.29 -8.70 17.94
C GLU A 190 4.43 -7.57 17.37
N ALA A 191 4.15 -7.60 16.07
CA ALA A 191 3.30 -6.60 15.44
C ALA A 191 1.87 -6.57 16.01
N ASP A 192 1.37 -7.68 16.54
CA ASP A 192 0.04 -7.74 17.15
C ASP A 192 -0.09 -6.80 18.37
N ALA A 193 1.01 -6.59 19.10
CA ALA A 193 1.04 -5.68 20.24
C ALA A 193 1.33 -4.21 19.85
N LEU A 194 1.84 -3.97 18.65
CA LEU A 194 2.37 -2.66 18.23
C LEU A 194 1.57 -2.00 17.10
N CYS A 195 0.79 -2.78 16.38
CA CYS A 195 -0.02 -2.31 15.26
C CYS A 195 -1.43 -2.93 15.34
N ASN A 196 -2.41 -2.27 14.76
CA ASN A 196 -3.78 -2.79 14.70
C ASN A 196 -3.93 -3.88 13.62
N VAL A 197 -3.16 -4.94 13.72
CA VAL A 197 -3.17 -6.08 12.77
C VAL A 197 -4.40 -6.96 12.97
N ALA A 198 -4.93 -7.03 14.19
CA ALA A 198 -6.16 -7.76 14.49
C ALA A 198 -7.35 -7.24 13.67
N ARG A 199 -7.45 -5.92 13.49
CA ARG A 199 -8.47 -5.31 12.62
C ARG A 199 -8.31 -5.76 11.17
N THR A 200 -7.09 -5.84 10.67
CA THR A 200 -6.80 -6.30 9.30
C THR A 200 -7.23 -7.74 9.09
N ARG A 201 -6.90 -8.64 10.04
CA ARG A 201 -7.35 -10.04 9.99
C ARG A 201 -8.87 -10.14 9.96
N LEU A 202 -9.53 -9.38 10.83
CA LEU A 202 -11.00 -9.38 10.92
C LEU A 202 -11.65 -8.86 9.64
N VAL A 203 -11.25 -7.68 9.17
CA VAL A 203 -11.89 -7.02 8.01
C VAL A 203 -11.63 -7.77 6.71
N LEU A 204 -10.42 -8.27 6.53
CA LEU A 204 -10.03 -8.97 5.31
C LEU A 204 -10.25 -10.49 5.39
N ASN A 205 -10.63 -11.01 6.56
CA ASN A 205 -10.74 -12.45 6.81
C ASN A 205 -9.48 -13.20 6.35
N MET A 206 -8.29 -12.75 6.80
CA MET A 206 -7.01 -13.28 6.38
C MET A 206 -6.06 -13.52 7.55
N GLU A 207 -5.07 -14.37 7.30
CA GLU A 207 -3.92 -14.56 8.17
C GLU A 207 -2.62 -14.20 7.45
N PHE A 208 -1.66 -13.63 8.18
CA PHE A 208 -0.30 -13.42 7.70
C PHE A 208 0.47 -14.75 7.78
N ARG A 209 0.89 -15.29 6.65
CA ARG A 209 1.46 -16.64 6.52
C ARG A 209 2.94 -16.65 6.17
N GLY A 210 3.54 -15.48 5.97
CA GLY A 210 4.97 -15.38 5.69
C GLY A 210 5.77 -15.88 6.90
N ASP A 211 6.58 -16.92 6.71
CA ASP A 211 7.48 -17.41 7.76
C ASP A 211 8.64 -16.40 7.92
N LEU A 212 8.51 -15.51 8.88
CA LEU A 212 9.48 -14.46 9.19
C LEU A 212 10.37 -14.87 10.37
N ASP A 213 9.89 -15.75 11.26
CA ASP A 213 10.61 -16.16 12.46
C ASP A 213 11.93 -16.91 12.15
N GLN A 214 12.03 -17.53 10.97
CA GLN A 214 13.27 -18.18 10.51
C GLN A 214 14.47 -17.22 10.34
N TYR A 215 14.22 -15.91 10.35
CA TYR A 215 15.26 -14.86 10.17
C TYR A 215 15.59 -14.09 11.46
N ARG A 216 15.14 -14.58 12.60
CA ARG A 216 15.46 -14.04 13.92
C ARG A 216 16.93 -14.21 14.33
#